data_27274c32c41e5e8de0a8e1805cf2ba53
#
_entry.id   27274c32c41e5e8de0a8e1805cf2ba53
#
_cell.length_a   1.000
_cell.length_b   1.000
_cell.length_c   1.000
_cell.angle_alpha   90.00
_cell.angle_beta   90.00
_cell.angle_gamma   90.00
#
_symmetry.space_group_name_H-M   'P 1'
#
loop_
_entity.id
_entity.type
_entity.pdbx_description
1 polymer ?
#
loop_
_entity_poly.entity_id
_entity_poly.type
_entity_poly.pdbx_seq_one_letter_code
_entity_poly.pdbx_strand_id
1 'polypeptide(L)'
;MLIVVWLVIIIIALCLATGAILSFYFTRRSYLGETHTPDEYGLRYEPIEFTTQDGISLRGVWIPAEGSDKAVIYLHGHDSSHDFDIYKAVDLHQINLNVLLFDFRAHGRSAGSMKTFGYKERWDVLAAIQFLKTKGMRHIGLHGTSYGGLTAMLTAPISPDVEAVISDGGPARLMTGAGAWADERRLPPWLTRAMARLFFWVTSIRLGVNIFRYEPIRWVGKISPRPILFIHGNQDLFCADFDDLYTAAKQPKELWRLPEAGHTTASLLYPDEYSRRVTDFFSRTL
;
A
#
# COMPACT_ATOMS: atom_id res chain seq x y z
N MET A 1 -1.83 30.14 40.40
CA MET A 1 -2.51 30.22 39.09
C MET A 1 -1.53 30.36 37.93
N LEU A 2 -0.60 31.32 37.93
CA LEU A 2 0.36 31.54 36.82
C LEU A 2 1.28 30.33 36.54
N ILE A 3 1.81 29.68 37.57
CA ILE A 3 2.67 28.48 37.44
C ILE A 3 1.92 27.32 36.77
N VAL A 4 0.66 27.08 37.12
CA VAL A 4 -0.16 26.01 36.50
C VAL A 4 -0.40 26.31 35.03
N VAL A 5 -0.65 27.56 34.66
CA VAL A 5 -0.81 27.98 33.27
C VAL A 5 0.47 27.70 32.47
N TRP A 6 1.63 28.07 32.99
CA TRP A 6 2.89 27.81 32.32
C TRP A 6 3.20 26.32 32.18
N LEU A 7 2.93 25.52 33.23
CA LEU A 7 3.07 24.05 33.14
C LEU A 7 2.19 23.44 32.04
N VAL A 8 0.95 23.87 31.94
CA VAL A 8 0.03 23.42 30.88
C VAL A 8 0.56 23.81 29.49
N ILE A 9 1.03 25.03 29.32
CA ILE A 9 1.61 25.50 28.05
C ILE A 9 2.84 24.67 27.66
N ILE A 10 3.74 24.40 28.63
CA ILE A 10 4.93 23.57 28.38
C ILE A 10 4.55 22.16 27.99
N ILE A 11 3.58 21.52 28.67
CA ILE A 11 3.09 20.18 28.33
C ILE A 11 2.52 20.15 26.92
N ILE A 12 1.67 21.11 26.55
CA ILE A 12 1.11 21.22 25.21
C ILE A 12 2.23 21.39 24.17
N ALA A 13 3.20 22.26 24.41
CA ALA A 13 4.33 22.49 23.51
C ALA A 13 5.16 21.20 23.31
N LEU A 14 5.44 20.46 24.38
CA LEU A 14 6.13 19.17 24.32
C LEU A 14 5.34 18.11 23.54
N CYS A 15 4.03 18.03 23.76
CA CYS A 15 3.16 17.14 23.01
C CYS A 15 3.18 17.46 21.50
N LEU A 16 3.04 18.74 21.14
CA LEU A 16 3.08 19.17 19.75
C LEU A 16 4.45 18.91 19.10
N ALA A 17 5.54 19.19 19.82
CA ALA A 17 6.89 18.90 19.35
C ALA A 17 7.09 17.39 19.11
N THR A 18 6.62 16.55 20.03
CA THR A 18 6.66 15.09 19.87
C THR A 18 5.87 14.64 18.65
N GLY A 19 4.64 15.14 18.48
CA GLY A 19 3.81 14.84 17.31
C GLY A 19 4.48 15.27 16.00
N ALA A 20 5.12 16.45 15.99
CA ALA A 20 5.87 16.94 14.84
C ALA A 20 7.08 16.03 14.53
N ILE A 21 7.88 15.70 15.52
CA ILE A 21 9.05 14.79 15.36
C ILE A 21 8.60 13.45 14.79
N LEU A 22 7.59 12.83 15.37
CA LEU A 22 7.04 11.56 14.88
C LEU A 22 6.50 11.71 13.45
N SER A 23 5.76 12.79 13.17
CA SER A 23 5.23 13.04 11.84
C SER A 23 6.34 13.18 10.79
N PHE A 24 7.42 13.92 11.09
CA PHE A 24 8.57 14.01 10.19
C PHE A 24 9.29 12.68 10.04
N TYR A 25 9.50 11.95 11.13
CA TYR A 25 10.22 10.68 11.13
C TYR A 25 9.53 9.60 10.29
N PHE A 26 8.23 9.37 10.50
CA PHE A 26 7.49 8.30 9.81
C PHE A 26 7.04 8.66 8.39
N THR A 27 6.97 9.96 8.08
CA THR A 27 6.62 10.39 6.71
C THR A 27 7.81 10.70 5.83
N ARG A 28 9.04 10.74 6.39
CA ARG A 28 10.25 11.04 5.61
C ARG A 28 10.49 10.01 4.52
N ARG A 29 11.23 10.43 3.50
CA ARG A 29 11.71 9.53 2.46
C ARG A 29 12.48 8.35 3.05
N SER A 30 12.19 7.14 2.56
CA SER A 30 13.01 5.95 2.74
C SER A 30 13.77 5.66 1.45
N TYR A 31 15.08 5.59 1.55
CA TYR A 31 15.93 5.13 0.47
C TYR A 31 16.39 3.72 0.77
N LEU A 32 15.90 2.78 -0.04
CA LEU A 32 16.42 1.42 -0.09
C LEU A 32 17.15 1.31 -1.42
N GLY A 33 18.39 0.84 -1.39
CA GLY A 33 19.12 0.52 -2.61
C GLY A 33 18.40 -0.60 -3.35
N GLU A 34 18.41 -0.59 -4.66
CA GLU A 34 17.91 -1.71 -5.47
C GLU A 34 18.81 -2.91 -5.22
N THR A 35 18.22 -4.04 -4.82
CA THR A 35 18.93 -5.26 -4.46
C THR A 35 18.69 -6.38 -5.46
N HIS A 36 17.60 -6.32 -6.22
CA HIS A 36 17.20 -7.32 -7.20
C HIS A 36 16.73 -6.67 -8.50
N THR A 37 16.96 -7.39 -9.59
CA THR A 37 16.50 -6.99 -10.93
C THR A 37 15.73 -8.15 -11.58
N PRO A 38 14.78 -7.87 -12.51
CA PRO A 38 13.96 -8.92 -13.11
C PRO A 38 14.74 -9.98 -13.90
N ASP A 39 15.91 -9.66 -14.43
CA ASP A 39 16.77 -10.60 -15.15
C ASP A 39 17.36 -11.70 -14.25
N GLU A 40 17.50 -11.45 -12.94
CA GLU A 40 17.84 -12.50 -11.96
C GLU A 40 16.80 -13.62 -11.89
N TYR A 41 15.57 -13.30 -12.30
CA TYR A 41 14.44 -14.23 -12.39
C TYR A 41 14.13 -14.66 -13.83
N GLY A 42 15.02 -14.37 -14.78
CA GLY A 42 14.85 -14.72 -16.19
C GLY A 42 13.81 -13.88 -16.95
N LEU A 43 13.40 -12.75 -16.38
CA LEU A 43 12.41 -11.85 -16.98
C LEU A 43 13.08 -10.74 -17.78
N ARG A 44 12.63 -10.52 -19.02
CA ARG A 44 12.98 -9.31 -19.78
C ARG A 44 12.23 -8.12 -19.23
N TYR A 45 12.89 -6.96 -19.11
CA TYR A 45 12.27 -5.77 -18.58
C TYR A 45 12.81 -4.48 -19.20
N GLU A 46 12.06 -3.42 -19.04
CA GLU A 46 12.45 -2.05 -19.39
C GLU A 46 12.45 -1.21 -18.10
N PRO A 47 13.57 -0.54 -17.74
CA PRO A 47 13.52 0.51 -16.74
C PRO A 47 12.59 1.64 -17.20
N ILE A 48 11.73 2.12 -16.31
CA ILE A 48 10.76 3.14 -16.66
C ILE A 48 10.80 4.32 -15.72
N GLU A 49 10.39 5.47 -16.24
CA GLU A 49 10.13 6.68 -15.48
C GLU A 49 8.87 7.34 -16.00
N PHE A 50 7.98 7.76 -15.09
CA PHE A 50 6.76 8.48 -15.43
C PHE A 50 6.42 9.50 -14.33
N THR A 51 5.61 10.49 -14.64
CA THR A 51 5.34 11.62 -13.74
C THR A 51 3.89 11.64 -13.30
N THR A 52 3.69 11.90 -12.01
CA THR A 52 2.35 12.08 -11.43
C THR A 52 1.75 13.43 -11.79
N GLN A 53 0.43 13.59 -11.59
CA GLN A 53 -0.28 14.85 -11.84
C GLN A 53 0.22 16.03 -10.98
N ASP A 54 0.89 15.76 -9.85
CA ASP A 54 1.50 16.77 -8.98
C ASP A 54 3.03 16.89 -9.20
N GLY A 55 3.55 16.38 -10.33
CA GLY A 55 4.91 16.62 -10.79
C GLY A 55 5.97 15.73 -10.15
N ILE A 56 5.60 14.64 -9.49
CA ILE A 56 6.56 13.69 -8.90
C ILE A 56 7.00 12.67 -9.95
N SER A 57 8.31 12.57 -10.20
CA SER A 57 8.89 11.53 -11.04
C SER A 57 8.95 10.22 -10.27
N LEU A 58 8.38 9.16 -10.84
CA LEU A 58 8.36 7.81 -10.30
C LEU A 58 9.19 6.88 -11.18
N ARG A 59 9.89 5.94 -10.57
CA ARG A 59 10.77 4.98 -11.23
C ARG A 59 10.39 3.55 -10.88
N GLY A 60 10.63 2.66 -11.82
CA GLY A 60 10.33 1.25 -11.67
C GLY A 60 10.75 0.44 -12.88
N VAL A 61 10.14 -0.72 -13.05
CA VAL A 61 10.38 -1.66 -14.13
C VAL A 61 9.08 -2.09 -14.79
N TRP A 62 9.11 -2.19 -16.10
CA TRP A 62 8.06 -2.74 -16.94
C TRP A 62 8.50 -4.11 -17.47
N ILE A 63 7.72 -5.14 -17.21
CA ILE A 63 7.93 -6.52 -17.65
C ILE A 63 6.86 -6.83 -18.69
N PRO A 64 7.16 -6.73 -20.00
CA PRO A 64 6.18 -6.96 -21.06
C PRO A 64 5.89 -8.44 -21.26
N ALA A 65 4.62 -8.77 -21.52
CA ALA A 65 4.17 -10.07 -22.00
C ALA A 65 3.74 -9.92 -23.46
N GLU A 66 4.25 -10.80 -24.34
CA GLU A 66 4.06 -10.69 -25.79
C GLU A 66 2.60 -10.89 -26.19
N GLY A 67 2.07 -9.96 -26.98
CA GLY A 67 0.70 -10.03 -27.52
C GLY A 67 -0.42 -9.82 -26.49
N SER A 68 -0.11 -9.48 -25.25
CA SER A 68 -1.09 -9.26 -24.19
C SER A 68 -1.43 -7.77 -24.03
N ASP A 69 -2.71 -7.46 -23.86
CA ASP A 69 -3.20 -6.13 -23.49
C ASP A 69 -3.68 -6.05 -22.03
N LYS A 70 -3.34 -7.09 -21.24
CA LYS A 70 -3.63 -7.23 -19.82
C LYS A 70 -2.41 -6.91 -18.99
N ALA A 71 -2.56 -6.17 -17.89
CA ALA A 71 -1.44 -5.82 -17.00
C ALA A 71 -1.85 -5.84 -15.54
N VAL A 72 -0.88 -6.14 -14.67
CA VAL A 72 -0.99 -5.97 -13.23
C VAL A 72 0.02 -4.94 -12.76
N ILE A 73 -0.44 -3.95 -12.00
CA ILE A 73 0.42 -3.04 -11.26
C ILE A 73 0.66 -3.64 -9.88
N TYR A 74 1.92 -3.93 -9.57
CA TYR A 74 2.31 -4.41 -8.25
C TYR A 74 2.72 -3.23 -7.37
N LEU A 75 2.16 -3.15 -6.16
CA LEU A 75 2.28 -2.04 -5.22
C LEU A 75 2.94 -2.52 -3.93
N HIS A 76 4.15 -2.07 -3.66
CA HIS A 76 4.98 -2.51 -2.55
C HIS A 76 4.51 -2.00 -1.18
N GLY A 77 5.05 -2.57 -0.09
CA GLY A 77 4.77 -2.20 1.29
C GLY A 77 5.41 -0.87 1.72
N HIS A 78 5.07 -0.41 2.93
CA HIS A 78 5.69 0.78 3.55
C HIS A 78 7.19 0.51 3.84
N ASP A 79 8.02 1.51 3.59
CA ASP A 79 9.48 1.41 3.74
C ASP A 79 10.10 0.22 2.96
N SER A 80 9.48 -0.17 1.84
CA SER A 80 9.95 -1.14 0.86
C SER A 80 10.25 -0.45 -0.46
N SER A 81 10.61 -1.23 -1.47
CA SER A 81 10.82 -0.81 -2.86
C SER A 81 10.26 -1.88 -3.81
N HIS A 82 10.13 -1.52 -5.08
CA HIS A 82 9.57 -2.40 -6.11
C HIS A 82 10.34 -3.71 -6.30
N ASP A 83 11.65 -3.70 -6.04
CA ASP A 83 12.54 -4.84 -6.26
C ASP A 83 12.36 -5.98 -5.25
N PHE A 84 11.89 -5.72 -4.04
CA PHE A 84 11.61 -6.77 -3.04
C PHE A 84 10.53 -7.76 -3.48
N ASP A 85 9.65 -7.36 -4.37
CA ASP A 85 8.49 -8.16 -4.79
C ASP A 85 8.58 -8.65 -6.24
N ILE A 86 9.74 -8.48 -6.91
CA ILE A 86 9.95 -8.92 -8.31
C ILE A 86 9.65 -10.40 -8.49
N TYR A 87 9.99 -11.26 -7.53
CA TYR A 87 9.72 -12.70 -7.61
C TYR A 87 8.24 -13.02 -7.84
N LYS A 88 7.33 -12.17 -7.35
CA LYS A 88 5.88 -12.32 -7.55
C LYS A 88 5.44 -11.98 -8.98
N ALA A 89 6.25 -11.21 -9.71
CA ALA A 89 6.00 -10.91 -11.11
C ALA A 89 6.21 -12.12 -12.02
N VAL A 90 7.02 -13.09 -11.60
CA VAL A 90 7.28 -14.31 -12.38
C VAL A 90 5.99 -15.07 -12.67
N ASP A 91 5.20 -15.32 -11.63
CA ASP A 91 3.95 -16.08 -11.74
C ASP A 91 2.93 -15.37 -12.63
N LEU A 92 2.83 -14.06 -12.50
CA LEU A 92 1.93 -13.25 -13.33
C LEU A 92 2.37 -13.24 -14.79
N HIS A 93 3.68 -13.15 -15.04
CA HIS A 93 4.23 -13.18 -16.39
C HIS A 93 4.03 -14.55 -17.06
N GLN A 94 4.12 -15.66 -16.29
CA GLN A 94 3.90 -17.02 -16.80
C GLN A 94 2.46 -17.22 -17.34
N ILE A 95 1.49 -16.48 -16.82
CA ILE A 95 0.11 -16.50 -17.33
C ILE A 95 -0.16 -15.39 -18.36
N ASN A 96 0.90 -14.89 -19.00
CA ASN A 96 0.84 -13.88 -20.07
C ASN A 96 0.24 -12.54 -19.63
N LEU A 97 0.52 -12.11 -18.39
CA LEU A 97 0.23 -10.75 -17.92
C LEU A 97 1.48 -9.88 -17.99
N ASN A 98 1.33 -8.69 -18.49
CA ASN A 98 2.33 -7.65 -18.32
C ASN A 98 2.38 -7.22 -16.85
N VAL A 99 3.57 -6.91 -16.32
CA VAL A 99 3.72 -6.48 -14.93
C VAL A 99 4.45 -5.14 -14.84
N LEU A 100 3.87 -4.22 -14.09
CA LEU A 100 4.47 -2.94 -13.76
C LEU A 100 4.77 -2.90 -12.26
N LEU A 101 6.04 -2.77 -11.90
CA LEU A 101 6.47 -2.53 -10.54
C LEU A 101 7.15 -1.15 -10.49
N PHE A 102 6.82 -0.35 -9.50
CA PHE A 102 7.42 0.98 -9.32
C PHE A 102 7.53 1.35 -7.86
N ASP A 103 8.47 2.24 -7.54
CA ASP A 103 8.58 2.82 -6.21
C ASP A 103 7.55 3.94 -6.03
N PHE A 104 6.76 3.87 -4.98
CA PHE A 104 5.92 4.99 -4.58
C PHE A 104 6.73 6.25 -4.33
N ARG A 105 6.08 7.43 -4.36
CA ARG A 105 6.70 8.69 -3.91
C ARG A 105 7.39 8.52 -2.57
N ALA A 106 8.52 9.18 -2.40
CA ALA A 106 9.35 9.12 -1.18
C ALA A 106 9.85 7.72 -0.79
N HIS A 107 9.85 6.76 -1.74
CA HIS A 107 10.45 5.44 -1.59
C HIS A 107 11.49 5.19 -2.69
N GLY A 108 12.42 4.28 -2.44
CA GLY A 108 13.38 3.77 -3.41
C GLY A 108 14.02 4.86 -4.27
N ARG A 109 13.93 4.70 -5.59
CA ARG A 109 14.47 5.63 -6.59
C ARG A 109 13.50 6.71 -7.05
N SER A 110 12.21 6.62 -6.68
CA SER A 110 11.21 7.65 -7.02
C SER A 110 11.46 8.95 -6.28
N ALA A 111 11.07 10.07 -6.87
CA ALA A 111 11.16 11.38 -6.24
C ALA A 111 10.13 11.54 -5.09
N GLY A 112 10.11 12.73 -4.51
CA GLY A 112 9.24 13.05 -3.38
C GLY A 112 9.98 12.99 -2.05
N SER A 113 9.48 13.75 -1.08
CA SER A 113 10.09 13.90 0.24
C SER A 113 9.23 13.38 1.38
N MET A 114 7.95 13.07 1.10
CA MET A 114 6.96 12.76 2.12
C MET A 114 6.03 11.63 1.71
N LYS A 115 5.93 10.62 2.57
CA LYS A 115 4.92 9.55 2.52
C LYS A 115 3.61 10.06 3.10
N THR A 116 2.48 9.71 2.49
CA THR A 116 1.18 10.31 2.82
C THR A 116 0.08 9.32 3.16
N PHE A 117 0.46 8.08 3.51
CA PHE A 117 -0.45 7.01 3.92
C PHE A 117 -1.61 6.77 2.94
N GLY A 118 -1.26 6.64 1.65
CA GLY A 118 -2.19 6.38 0.56
C GLY A 118 -2.87 7.64 0.00
N TYR A 119 -2.83 8.79 0.70
CA TYR A 119 -3.52 10.00 0.23
C TYR A 119 -3.01 10.50 -1.14
N LYS A 120 -1.71 10.72 -1.28
CA LYS A 120 -1.12 11.12 -2.57
C LYS A 120 -0.60 9.93 -3.36
N GLU A 121 -0.28 8.81 -2.70
CA GLU A 121 0.19 7.58 -3.37
C GLU A 121 -0.86 7.03 -4.35
N ARG A 122 -2.16 7.28 -4.13
CA ARG A 122 -3.19 7.00 -5.15
C ARG A 122 -2.96 7.75 -6.47
N TRP A 123 -2.31 8.93 -6.44
CA TRP A 123 -1.92 9.65 -7.66
C TRP A 123 -0.75 8.98 -8.37
N ASP A 124 0.11 8.29 -7.61
CA ASP A 124 1.20 7.49 -8.17
C ASP A 124 0.62 6.31 -8.96
N VAL A 125 -0.37 5.62 -8.37
CA VAL A 125 -1.06 4.51 -9.05
C VAL A 125 -1.86 5.01 -10.26
N LEU A 126 -2.52 6.17 -10.17
CA LEU A 126 -3.20 6.77 -11.33
C LEU A 126 -2.21 7.11 -12.46
N ALA A 127 -1.02 7.60 -12.13
CA ALA A 127 0.02 7.85 -13.14
C ALA A 127 0.54 6.54 -13.75
N ALA A 128 0.69 5.49 -12.94
CA ALA A 128 1.05 4.15 -13.43
C ALA A 128 -0.03 3.57 -14.37
N ILE A 129 -1.31 3.75 -14.06
CA ILE A 129 -2.42 3.36 -14.94
C ILE A 129 -2.33 4.13 -16.28
N GLN A 130 -2.11 5.45 -16.24
CA GLN A 130 -1.96 6.23 -17.48
C GLN A 130 -0.75 5.78 -18.30
N PHE A 131 0.39 5.49 -17.64
CA PHE A 131 1.55 4.91 -18.31
C PHE A 131 1.20 3.60 -19.02
N LEU A 132 0.51 2.67 -18.36
CA LEU A 132 0.06 1.41 -18.98
C LEU A 132 -0.85 1.63 -20.19
N LYS A 133 -1.74 2.61 -20.12
CA LYS A 133 -2.60 2.97 -21.26
C LYS A 133 -1.78 3.47 -22.47
N THR A 134 -0.67 4.19 -22.24
CA THR A 134 0.24 4.57 -23.35
C THR A 134 0.97 3.38 -23.95
N LYS A 135 1.13 2.28 -23.20
CA LYS A 135 1.66 1.00 -23.67
C LYS A 135 0.60 0.11 -24.33
N GLY A 136 -0.66 0.58 -24.44
CA GLY A 136 -1.76 -0.14 -25.08
C GLY A 136 -2.51 -1.12 -24.16
N MET A 137 -2.27 -1.07 -22.86
CA MET A 137 -2.97 -1.94 -21.90
C MET A 137 -4.42 -1.50 -21.72
N ARG A 138 -5.34 -2.45 -21.81
CA ARG A 138 -6.78 -2.22 -21.71
C ARG A 138 -7.39 -2.81 -20.43
N HIS A 139 -6.82 -3.91 -19.94
CA HIS A 139 -7.27 -4.64 -18.75
C HIS A 139 -6.22 -4.48 -17.65
N ILE A 140 -6.56 -3.81 -16.56
CA ILE A 140 -5.59 -3.45 -15.50
C ILE A 140 -6.06 -3.95 -14.14
N GLY A 141 -5.23 -4.80 -13.52
CA GLY A 141 -5.37 -5.23 -12.13
C GLY A 141 -4.41 -4.50 -11.20
N LEU A 142 -4.78 -4.40 -9.93
CA LEU A 142 -3.89 -3.93 -8.86
C LEU A 142 -3.60 -5.07 -7.89
N HIS A 143 -2.32 -5.31 -7.59
CA HIS A 143 -1.89 -6.21 -6.53
C HIS A 143 -1.08 -5.43 -5.52
N GLY A 144 -1.60 -5.24 -4.32
CA GLY A 144 -0.93 -4.45 -3.30
C GLY A 144 -0.63 -5.25 -2.03
N THR A 145 0.62 -5.14 -1.55
CA THR A 145 1.07 -5.72 -0.28
C THR A 145 1.08 -4.63 0.80
N SER A 146 0.42 -4.85 1.95
CA SER A 146 0.42 -3.93 3.10
C SER A 146 0.00 -2.51 2.70
N TYR A 147 0.94 -1.57 2.71
CA TYR A 147 0.74 -0.18 2.25
C TYR A 147 0.26 -0.10 0.79
N GLY A 148 0.76 -1.00 -0.06
CA GLY A 148 0.28 -1.15 -1.43
C GLY A 148 -1.18 -1.59 -1.48
N GLY A 149 -1.59 -2.53 -0.60
CA GLY A 149 -2.98 -2.96 -0.47
C GLY A 149 -3.91 -1.84 -0.02
N LEU A 150 -3.48 -1.04 0.97
CA LEU A 150 -4.15 0.19 1.39
C LEU A 150 -4.33 1.13 0.18
N THR A 151 -3.25 1.38 -0.57
CA THR A 151 -3.27 2.32 -1.69
C THR A 151 -4.13 1.80 -2.85
N ALA A 152 -4.10 0.50 -3.14
CA ALA A 152 -4.98 -0.14 -4.12
C ALA A 152 -6.47 0.07 -3.79
N MET A 153 -6.86 -0.15 -2.52
CA MET A 153 -8.23 0.05 -2.06
C MET A 153 -8.69 1.51 -2.10
N LEU A 154 -7.76 2.48 -2.04
CA LEU A 154 -8.07 3.91 -2.20
C LEU A 154 -8.12 4.35 -3.67
N THR A 155 -7.36 3.68 -4.55
CA THR A 155 -7.26 4.07 -5.97
C THR A 155 -8.37 3.45 -6.80
N ALA A 156 -8.64 2.17 -6.62
CA ALA A 156 -9.65 1.48 -7.41
C ALA A 156 -11.02 2.20 -7.45
N PRO A 157 -11.55 2.77 -6.35
CA PRO A 157 -12.81 3.51 -6.39
C PRO A 157 -12.84 4.76 -7.27
N ILE A 158 -11.67 5.33 -7.57
CA ILE A 158 -11.54 6.59 -8.32
C ILE A 158 -11.00 6.41 -9.73
N SER A 159 -10.65 5.18 -10.13
CA SER A 159 -10.22 4.84 -11.49
C SER A 159 -11.15 3.79 -12.09
N PRO A 160 -11.88 4.10 -13.16
CA PRO A 160 -12.68 3.11 -13.88
C PRO A 160 -11.83 2.10 -14.66
N ASP A 161 -10.56 2.40 -14.91
CA ASP A 161 -9.61 1.55 -15.64
C ASP A 161 -9.13 0.35 -14.81
N VAL A 162 -9.38 0.33 -13.49
CA VAL A 162 -9.03 -0.81 -12.62
C VAL A 162 -10.15 -1.82 -12.63
N GLU A 163 -9.87 -3.06 -13.08
CA GLU A 163 -10.87 -4.12 -13.20
C GLU A 163 -10.88 -5.09 -12.02
N ALA A 164 -9.73 -5.31 -11.37
CA ALA A 164 -9.59 -6.26 -10.27
C ALA A 164 -8.57 -5.78 -9.24
N VAL A 165 -8.75 -6.18 -7.97
CA VAL A 165 -7.85 -5.79 -6.87
C VAL A 165 -7.46 -7.01 -6.04
N ILE A 166 -6.17 -7.16 -5.72
CA ILE A 166 -5.70 -8.02 -4.62
C ILE A 166 -5.14 -7.12 -3.52
N SER A 167 -5.60 -7.34 -2.29
CA SER A 167 -5.07 -6.71 -1.08
C SER A 167 -4.49 -7.77 -0.15
N ASP A 168 -3.16 -7.86 -0.11
CA ASP A 168 -2.41 -8.75 0.77
C ASP A 168 -1.97 -7.96 2.03
N GLY A 169 -2.63 -8.20 3.16
CA GLY A 169 -2.34 -7.52 4.42
C GLY A 169 -2.59 -6.01 4.40
N GLY A 170 -3.48 -5.51 3.54
CA GLY A 170 -3.83 -4.08 3.52
C GLY A 170 -4.66 -3.70 4.76
N PRO A 171 -4.22 -2.72 5.59
CA PRO A 171 -4.92 -2.34 6.82
C PRO A 171 -6.27 -1.67 6.56
N ALA A 172 -7.22 -1.86 7.48
CA ALA A 172 -8.52 -1.19 7.43
C ALA A 172 -8.44 0.27 7.87
N ARG A 173 -7.68 0.52 8.95
CA ARG A 173 -7.55 1.84 9.59
C ARG A 173 -6.09 2.15 9.92
N LEU A 174 -5.74 3.43 9.87
CA LEU A 174 -4.38 3.89 10.19
C LEU A 174 -4.01 3.65 11.67
N MET A 175 -4.98 3.80 12.57
CA MET A 175 -4.76 3.64 14.01
C MET A 175 -4.44 2.20 14.41
N THR A 176 -4.94 1.20 13.68
CA THR A 176 -4.68 -0.22 13.94
C THR A 176 -3.21 -0.55 13.74
N GLY A 177 -2.63 -0.13 12.62
CA GLY A 177 -1.20 -0.30 12.37
C GLY A 177 -0.30 0.39 13.40
N ALA A 178 -0.70 1.57 13.88
CA ALA A 178 0.03 2.26 14.94
C ALA A 178 -0.05 1.50 16.28
N GLY A 179 -1.18 0.84 16.56
CA GLY A 179 -1.35 -0.04 17.72
C GLY A 179 -0.40 -1.24 17.66
N ALA A 180 -0.38 -1.94 16.54
CA ALA A 180 0.49 -3.09 16.31
C ALA A 180 1.97 -2.74 16.51
N TRP A 181 2.42 -1.62 15.91
CA TRP A 181 3.79 -1.12 16.08
C TRP A 181 4.17 -0.90 17.56
N ALA A 182 3.19 -0.50 18.36
CA ALA A 182 3.36 -0.24 19.77
C ALA A 182 3.40 -1.52 20.61
N ASP A 183 2.56 -2.48 20.28
CA ASP A 183 2.47 -3.79 20.94
C ASP A 183 3.78 -4.56 20.76
N GLU A 184 4.36 -4.55 19.56
CA GLU A 184 5.68 -5.11 19.29
C GLU A 184 6.77 -4.54 20.22
N ARG A 185 6.63 -3.27 20.63
CA ARG A 185 7.59 -2.56 21.51
C ARG A 185 7.19 -2.55 22.98
N ARG A 186 6.13 -3.27 23.33
CA ARG A 186 5.58 -3.37 24.69
C ARG A 186 5.30 -2.00 25.33
N LEU A 187 4.86 -1.04 24.54
CA LEU A 187 4.50 0.29 25.03
C LEU A 187 3.07 0.28 25.61
N PRO A 188 2.78 1.10 26.67
CA PRO A 188 1.44 1.16 27.24
C PRO A 188 0.39 1.57 26.19
N PRO A 189 -0.73 0.83 26.03
CA PRO A 189 -1.72 1.10 24.97
C PRO A 189 -2.33 2.49 25.00
N TRP A 190 -2.53 3.10 26.18
CA TRP A 190 -3.04 4.45 26.30
C TRP A 190 -2.06 5.50 25.74
N LEU A 191 -0.74 5.32 26.02
CA LEU A 191 0.32 6.22 25.56
C LEU A 191 0.43 6.14 24.03
N THR A 192 0.46 4.93 23.48
CA THR A 192 0.60 4.73 22.05
C THR A 192 -0.60 5.25 21.27
N ARG A 193 -1.82 5.06 21.78
CA ARG A 193 -3.03 5.66 21.18
C ARG A 193 -2.98 7.19 21.19
N ALA A 194 -2.51 7.78 22.29
CA ALA A 194 -2.36 9.24 22.37
C ALA A 194 -1.30 9.75 21.38
N MET A 195 -0.13 9.11 21.34
CA MET A 195 0.97 9.45 20.41
C MET A 195 0.54 9.27 18.94
N ALA A 196 -0.13 8.15 18.61
CA ALA A 196 -0.62 7.90 17.25
C ALA A 196 -1.66 8.94 16.82
N ARG A 197 -2.61 9.29 17.68
CA ARG A 197 -3.58 10.36 17.38
C ARG A 197 -2.89 11.70 17.13
N LEU A 198 -1.94 12.06 17.98
CA LEU A 198 -1.17 13.29 17.83
C LEU A 198 -0.35 13.27 16.53
N PHE A 199 0.31 12.17 16.25
CA PHE A 199 1.06 11.95 15.00
C PHE A 199 0.17 12.16 13.77
N PHE A 200 -0.97 11.47 13.68
CA PHE A 200 -1.87 11.60 12.53
C PHE A 200 -2.55 12.97 12.45
N TRP A 201 -2.81 13.62 13.59
CA TRP A 201 -3.34 14.97 13.62
C TRP A 201 -2.33 15.97 13.05
N VAL A 202 -1.07 15.93 13.52
CA VAL A 202 0.00 16.78 12.99
C VAL A 202 0.27 16.47 11.51
N THR A 203 0.27 15.19 11.13
CA THR A 203 0.41 14.78 9.73
C THR A 203 -0.73 15.35 8.87
N SER A 204 -1.95 15.33 9.37
CA SER A 204 -3.12 15.91 8.69
C SER A 204 -2.96 17.43 8.47
N ILE A 205 -2.44 18.15 9.46
CA ILE A 205 -2.15 19.60 9.33
C ILE A 205 -1.07 19.84 8.27
N ARG A 206 0.03 19.07 8.32
CA ARG A 206 1.14 19.19 7.35
C ARG A 206 0.71 18.89 5.91
N LEU A 207 -0.24 17.99 5.73
CA LEU A 207 -0.80 17.63 4.43
C LEU A 207 -1.93 18.57 3.97
N GLY A 208 -2.46 19.39 4.86
CA GLY A 208 -3.65 20.22 4.60
C GLY A 208 -4.92 19.38 4.40
N VAL A 209 -4.98 18.14 4.93
CA VAL A 209 -6.10 17.23 4.74
C VAL A 209 -6.31 16.34 5.96
N ASN A 210 -7.54 16.02 6.28
CA ASN A 210 -7.85 15.02 7.29
C ASN A 210 -7.56 13.62 6.74
N ILE A 211 -6.41 13.05 7.13
CA ILE A 211 -5.93 11.76 6.61
C ILE A 211 -6.85 10.59 6.95
N PHE A 212 -7.63 10.66 8.04
CA PHE A 212 -8.61 9.64 8.41
C PHE A 212 -9.78 9.50 7.42
N ARG A 213 -9.94 10.46 6.49
CA ARG A 213 -10.88 10.32 5.36
C ARG A 213 -10.41 9.31 4.33
N TYR A 214 -9.11 8.97 4.35
CA TYR A 214 -8.45 8.07 3.41
C TYR A 214 -8.12 6.71 4.04
N GLU A 215 -8.89 6.30 5.04
CA GLU A 215 -8.82 4.94 5.57
C GLU A 215 -9.56 3.96 4.65
N PRO A 216 -8.96 2.81 4.29
CA PRO A 216 -9.54 1.83 3.37
C PRO A 216 -10.96 1.39 3.71
N ILE A 217 -11.29 1.27 5.00
CA ILE A 217 -12.64 0.88 5.43
C ILE A 217 -13.75 1.80 4.92
N ARG A 218 -13.44 3.07 4.61
CA ARG A 218 -14.38 4.05 4.05
C ARG A 218 -14.51 3.99 2.52
N TRP A 219 -13.58 3.27 1.88
CA TRP A 219 -13.44 3.26 0.42
C TRP A 219 -13.72 1.90 -0.19
N VAL A 220 -13.39 0.80 0.50
CA VAL A 220 -13.44 -0.57 -0.01
C VAL A 220 -14.80 -0.94 -0.59
N GLY A 221 -15.90 -0.52 0.03
CA GLY A 221 -17.25 -0.79 -0.47
C GLY A 221 -17.60 -0.11 -1.80
N LYS A 222 -16.77 0.86 -2.25
CA LYS A 222 -16.92 1.57 -3.53
C LYS A 222 -16.18 0.88 -4.68
N ILE A 223 -15.41 -0.18 -4.40
CA ILE A 223 -14.74 -0.99 -5.43
C ILE A 223 -15.77 -1.77 -6.25
N SER A 224 -16.81 -2.29 -5.57
CA SER A 224 -17.91 -2.99 -6.24
C SER A 224 -18.50 -2.15 -7.41
N PRO A 225 -18.82 -2.79 -8.56
CA PRO A 225 -18.95 -4.24 -8.81
C PRO A 225 -17.66 -4.97 -9.20
N ARG A 226 -16.49 -4.35 -9.07
CA ARG A 226 -15.21 -4.97 -9.42
C ARG A 226 -14.77 -5.96 -8.32
N PRO A 227 -14.19 -7.12 -8.70
CA PRO A 227 -13.76 -8.13 -7.75
C PRO A 227 -12.57 -7.67 -6.92
N ILE A 228 -12.57 -8.08 -5.64
CA ILE A 228 -11.44 -7.93 -4.74
C ILE A 228 -11.14 -9.24 -4.04
N LEU A 229 -9.86 -9.66 -4.07
CA LEU A 229 -9.33 -10.76 -3.25
C LEU A 229 -8.56 -10.19 -2.07
N PHE A 230 -8.96 -10.61 -0.87
CA PHE A 230 -8.21 -10.35 0.35
C PHE A 230 -7.36 -11.56 0.72
N ILE A 231 -6.07 -11.33 1.01
CA ILE A 231 -5.15 -12.30 1.59
C ILE A 231 -4.85 -11.79 3.00
N HIS A 232 -5.19 -12.59 4.03
CA HIS A 232 -5.13 -12.15 5.42
C HIS A 232 -4.62 -13.23 6.36
N GLY A 233 -3.58 -12.90 7.13
CA GLY A 233 -3.07 -13.75 8.21
C GLY A 233 -3.77 -13.45 9.53
N ASN A 234 -4.24 -14.49 10.26
CA ASN A 234 -4.92 -14.30 11.54
C ASN A 234 -3.99 -13.77 12.65
N GLN A 235 -2.66 -13.90 12.48
CA GLN A 235 -1.68 -13.37 13.42
C GLN A 235 -1.17 -11.96 13.02
N ASP A 236 -1.82 -11.34 12.06
CA ASP A 236 -1.47 -10.00 11.57
C ASP A 236 -2.02 -8.92 12.50
N LEU A 237 -1.18 -8.41 13.38
CA LEU A 237 -1.54 -7.32 14.30
C LEU A 237 -1.78 -5.98 13.58
N PHE A 238 -1.15 -5.76 12.41
CA PHE A 238 -1.35 -4.54 11.61
C PHE A 238 -2.74 -4.48 10.97
N CYS A 239 -3.38 -5.64 10.84
CA CYS A 239 -4.73 -5.81 10.29
C CYS A 239 -5.69 -6.43 11.32
N ALA A 240 -5.52 -6.17 12.61
CA ALA A 240 -6.36 -6.74 13.68
C ALA A 240 -7.85 -6.39 13.54
N ASP A 241 -8.21 -5.35 12.78
CA ASP A 241 -9.57 -4.96 12.45
C ASP A 241 -10.01 -5.39 11.03
N PHE A 242 -9.39 -6.46 10.49
CA PHE A 242 -9.67 -6.97 9.15
C PHE A 242 -11.14 -7.36 8.94
N ASP A 243 -11.79 -7.94 9.95
CA ASP A 243 -13.18 -8.38 9.83
C ASP A 243 -14.14 -7.20 9.56
N ASP A 244 -13.84 -6.02 10.11
CA ASP A 244 -14.56 -4.80 9.80
C ASP A 244 -14.35 -4.38 8.33
N LEU A 245 -13.11 -4.47 7.82
CA LEU A 245 -12.78 -4.18 6.43
C LEU A 245 -13.50 -5.12 5.48
N TYR A 246 -13.44 -6.42 5.77
CA TYR A 246 -14.12 -7.44 4.98
C TYR A 246 -15.64 -7.24 4.97
N THR A 247 -16.22 -6.87 6.11
CA THR A 247 -17.66 -6.57 6.21
C THR A 247 -18.05 -5.33 5.40
N ALA A 248 -17.21 -4.28 5.41
CA ALA A 248 -17.44 -3.06 4.64
C ALA A 248 -17.30 -3.24 3.11
N ALA A 249 -16.52 -4.23 2.68
CA ALA A 249 -16.38 -4.58 1.27
C ALA A 249 -17.68 -5.23 0.75
N LYS A 250 -18.11 -4.80 -0.47
CA LYS A 250 -19.26 -5.37 -1.17
C LYS A 250 -18.82 -6.47 -2.14
N GLN A 251 -19.79 -7.25 -2.63
CA GLN A 251 -19.56 -8.26 -3.65
C GLN A 251 -19.21 -7.63 -5.01
N PRO A 252 -18.43 -8.34 -5.86
CA PRO A 252 -17.79 -9.64 -5.60
C PRO A 252 -16.53 -9.50 -4.76
N LYS A 253 -16.39 -10.30 -3.71
CA LYS A 253 -15.21 -10.34 -2.85
C LYS A 253 -14.83 -11.76 -2.49
N GLU A 254 -13.54 -12.04 -2.46
CA GLU A 254 -12.96 -13.33 -2.07
C GLU A 254 -12.05 -13.15 -0.86
N LEU A 255 -11.89 -14.19 -0.07
CA LEU A 255 -11.01 -14.19 1.11
C LEU A 255 -10.17 -15.46 1.16
N TRP A 256 -8.87 -15.26 1.23
CA TRP A 256 -7.95 -16.30 1.67
C TRP A 256 -7.41 -15.96 3.06
N ARG A 257 -7.95 -16.66 4.06
CA ARG A 257 -7.59 -16.48 5.46
C ARG A 257 -6.61 -17.57 5.89
N LEU A 258 -5.50 -17.16 6.50
CA LEU A 258 -4.40 -18.05 6.90
C LEU A 258 -4.23 -18.01 8.42
N PRO A 259 -4.53 -19.12 9.13
CA PRO A 259 -4.50 -19.16 10.61
C PRO A 259 -3.13 -18.83 11.20
N GLU A 260 -2.05 -19.27 10.56
CA GLU A 260 -0.67 -19.19 11.08
C GLU A 260 0.14 -18.01 10.49
N ALA A 261 -0.39 -17.31 9.49
CA ALA A 261 0.32 -16.22 8.86
C ALA A 261 0.25 -14.93 9.70
N GLY A 262 1.39 -14.24 9.78
CA GLY A 262 1.51 -12.88 10.25
C GLY A 262 1.33 -11.86 9.11
N HIS A 263 1.84 -10.65 9.32
CA HIS A 263 1.72 -9.56 8.36
C HIS A 263 2.44 -9.89 7.05
N THR A 264 1.69 -10.04 5.96
CA THR A 264 2.17 -10.28 4.58
C THR A 264 3.10 -11.49 4.41
N THR A 265 3.00 -12.49 5.29
CA THR A 265 3.85 -13.69 5.23
C THR A 265 3.26 -14.84 4.38
N ALA A 266 2.10 -14.63 3.76
CA ALA A 266 1.40 -15.66 2.98
C ALA A 266 2.26 -16.26 1.86
N SER A 267 2.94 -15.41 1.09
CA SER A 267 3.83 -15.84 -0.01
C SER A 267 5.07 -16.59 0.44
N LEU A 268 5.52 -16.39 1.69
CA LEU A 268 6.68 -17.10 2.26
C LEU A 268 6.28 -18.44 2.86
N LEU A 269 5.13 -18.51 3.52
CA LEU A 269 4.67 -19.72 4.19
C LEU A 269 4.00 -20.70 3.24
N TYR A 270 3.35 -20.22 2.20
CA TYR A 270 2.57 -21.01 1.23
C TYR A 270 2.83 -20.54 -0.21
N PRO A 271 4.08 -20.61 -0.71
CA PRO A 271 4.46 -20.01 -2.00
C PRO A 271 3.62 -20.55 -3.17
N ASP A 272 3.46 -21.86 -3.30
CA ASP A 272 2.71 -22.47 -4.41
C ASP A 272 1.22 -22.11 -4.39
N GLU A 273 0.60 -22.13 -3.20
CA GLU A 273 -0.80 -21.79 -3.02
C GLU A 273 -1.03 -20.28 -3.26
N TYR A 274 -0.07 -19.44 -2.83
CA TYR A 274 -0.10 -17.99 -3.08
C TYR A 274 -0.07 -17.71 -4.58
N SER A 275 0.92 -18.29 -5.28
CA SER A 275 1.06 -18.18 -6.73
C SER A 275 -0.23 -18.61 -7.44
N ARG A 276 -0.74 -19.81 -7.12
CA ARG A 276 -1.97 -20.35 -7.70
C ARG A 276 -3.17 -19.42 -7.49
N ARG A 277 -3.41 -18.94 -6.27
CA ARG A 277 -4.56 -18.06 -5.97
C ARG A 277 -4.49 -16.71 -6.67
N VAL A 278 -3.29 -16.12 -6.71
CA VAL A 278 -3.07 -14.83 -7.38
C VAL A 278 -3.26 -14.96 -8.88
N THR A 279 -2.66 -15.99 -9.49
CA THR A 279 -2.77 -16.23 -10.93
C THR A 279 -4.20 -16.63 -11.35
N ASP A 280 -4.87 -17.51 -10.60
CA ASP A 280 -6.28 -17.89 -10.84
C ASP A 280 -7.21 -16.68 -10.73
N PHE A 281 -7.00 -15.81 -9.76
CA PHE A 281 -7.81 -14.60 -9.60
C PHE A 281 -7.69 -13.69 -10.82
N PHE A 282 -6.48 -13.30 -11.22
CA PHE A 282 -6.28 -12.41 -12.35
C PHE A 282 -6.65 -13.08 -13.70
N SER A 283 -6.44 -14.38 -13.87
CA SER A 283 -6.87 -15.09 -15.09
C SER A 283 -8.38 -15.06 -15.29
N ARG A 284 -9.17 -14.99 -14.22
CA ARG A 284 -10.65 -14.94 -14.27
C ARG A 284 -11.20 -13.51 -14.37
N THR A 285 -10.41 -12.52 -13.98
CA THR A 285 -10.92 -11.16 -13.75
C THR A 285 -10.35 -10.11 -14.69
N LEU A 286 -9.31 -10.44 -15.41
CA LEU A 286 -8.72 -9.68 -16.51
C LEU A 286 -8.82 -10.49 -17.80
#